data_f4ae189354c58b9c96e84abdb061fec4
#
_entry.id   f4ae189354c58b9c96e84abdb061fec4
#
_cell.length_a   1.000
_cell.length_b   1.000
_cell.length_c   1.000
_cell.angle_alpha   90.00
_cell.angle_beta   90.00
_cell.angle_gamma   90.00
#
_symmetry.space_group_name_H-M   'P 1'
#
loop_
_entity.id
_entity.type
_entity.pdbx_description
1 polymer ?
#
loop_
_entity_poly.entity_id
_entity_poly.type
_entity_poly.pdbx_seq_one_letter_code
_entity_poly.pdbx_strand_id
1 'polypeptide(L)'
;MTLRNKLYNQYGLLEGITDREYITNSHHIPVYNEISIFRKIDLEAPFSKLSTGGYIMYTELESMVSNNLEALEKIINYAMDKGVAYFALNFPIDTCKECGFSAEINDNCPKCGSNNIERLRRVTGYLTTDYSNFNKGKIAEVEDRVKHSQFKE
;
A
#
# COMPACT_ATOMS: atom_id res chain seq x y z
N MET A 1 -3.37 -20.43 -15.60
CA MET A 1 -1.92 -20.12 -15.37
C MET A 1 -1.76 -18.62 -15.30
N THR A 2 -1.21 -18.09 -14.20
CA THR A 2 -0.99 -16.66 -14.00
C THR A 2 0.17 -16.13 -14.86
N LEU A 3 0.24 -14.81 -15.09
CA LEU A 3 1.34 -14.18 -15.81
C LEU A 3 2.68 -14.48 -15.12
N ARG A 4 2.72 -14.39 -13.77
CA ARG A 4 3.89 -14.75 -12.96
C ARG A 4 4.40 -16.15 -13.30
N ASN A 5 3.52 -17.15 -13.33
CA ASN A 5 3.90 -18.52 -13.62
C ASN A 5 4.42 -18.71 -15.06
N LYS A 6 3.86 -17.97 -16.02
CA LYS A 6 4.36 -17.98 -17.41
C LYS A 6 5.79 -17.45 -17.48
N LEU A 7 6.05 -16.31 -16.83
CA LEU A 7 7.39 -15.71 -16.79
C LEU A 7 8.38 -16.60 -16.05
N TYR A 8 7.99 -17.19 -14.92
CA TYR A 8 8.84 -18.12 -14.18
C TYR A 8 9.22 -19.34 -14.98
N ASN A 9 8.26 -19.91 -15.71
CA ASN A 9 8.52 -21.09 -16.56
C ASN A 9 9.43 -20.77 -17.74
N GLN A 10 9.40 -19.54 -18.25
CA GLN A 10 10.20 -19.12 -19.40
C GLN A 10 11.59 -18.63 -19.01
N TYR A 11 11.73 -17.91 -17.90
CA TYR A 11 12.93 -17.17 -17.53
C TYR A 11 13.51 -17.58 -16.16
N GLY A 12 12.82 -18.43 -15.40
CA GLY A 12 13.21 -18.81 -14.05
C GLY A 12 12.93 -17.74 -13.01
N LEU A 13 13.73 -17.77 -11.94
CA LEU A 13 13.63 -16.79 -10.85
C LEU A 13 14.24 -15.46 -11.29
N LEU A 14 13.41 -14.42 -11.31
CA LEU A 14 13.79 -13.03 -11.55
C LEU A 14 13.42 -12.22 -10.34
N GLU A 15 14.42 -11.64 -9.67
CA GLU A 15 14.22 -10.80 -8.48
C GLU A 15 13.32 -9.58 -8.80
N GLY A 16 12.36 -9.32 -7.92
CA GLY A 16 11.36 -8.25 -8.08
C GLY A 16 10.28 -8.54 -9.12
N ILE A 17 10.32 -9.70 -9.82
CA ILE A 17 9.37 -10.06 -10.87
C ILE A 17 8.70 -11.42 -10.62
N THR A 18 9.50 -12.49 -10.44
CA THR A 18 8.96 -13.86 -10.30
C THR A 18 9.27 -14.49 -8.96
N ASP A 19 9.94 -13.80 -8.08
CA ASP A 19 10.36 -14.22 -6.73
C ASP A 19 9.21 -14.31 -5.72
N ARG A 20 8.04 -13.75 -6.04
CA ARG A 20 6.85 -13.78 -5.19
C ARG A 20 5.68 -14.46 -5.90
N GLU A 21 4.60 -14.73 -5.17
CA GLU A 21 3.36 -15.32 -5.72
C GLU A 21 2.54 -14.34 -6.60
N TYR A 22 3.01 -13.09 -6.71
CA TYR A 22 2.39 -12.01 -7.49
C TYR A 22 3.45 -11.21 -8.24
N ILE A 23 3.00 -10.35 -9.14
CA ILE A 23 3.80 -9.31 -9.78
C ILE A 23 3.25 -7.97 -9.32
N THR A 24 4.13 -7.09 -8.87
CA THR A 24 3.74 -5.72 -8.53
C THR A 24 3.10 -5.03 -9.73
N ASN A 25 1.98 -4.36 -9.48
CA ASN A 25 1.18 -3.75 -10.54
C ASN A 25 1.88 -2.51 -11.12
N SER A 26 1.80 -2.36 -12.44
CA SER A 26 2.27 -1.18 -13.18
C SER A 26 3.75 -0.84 -12.94
N HIS A 27 4.04 0.43 -12.70
CA HIS A 27 5.38 0.97 -12.48
C HIS A 27 5.67 1.21 -11.00
N HIS A 28 4.89 0.58 -10.12
CA HIS A 28 5.09 0.71 -8.68
C HIS A 28 6.31 -0.07 -8.21
N ILE A 29 6.98 0.49 -7.24
CA ILE A 29 7.99 -0.23 -6.48
C ILE A 29 7.33 -1.41 -5.77
N PRO A 30 7.97 -2.59 -5.75
CA PRO A 30 7.45 -3.74 -5.01
C PRO A 30 7.06 -3.37 -3.58
N VAL A 31 5.90 -3.85 -3.15
CA VAL A 31 5.28 -3.47 -1.86
C VAL A 31 6.10 -3.84 -0.63
N TYR A 32 7.04 -4.76 -0.79
CA TYR A 32 7.97 -5.23 0.25
C TYR A 32 9.29 -4.46 0.31
N ASN A 33 9.50 -3.46 -0.57
CA ASN A 33 10.73 -2.69 -0.56
C ASN A 33 10.75 -1.71 0.62
N GLU A 34 11.76 -1.84 1.44
CA GLU A 34 12.02 -1.02 2.63
C GLU A 34 12.67 0.31 2.22
N ILE A 35 11.86 1.25 1.77
CA ILE A 35 12.30 2.56 1.33
C ILE A 35 11.48 3.67 1.98
N SER A 36 12.06 4.87 2.11
CA SER A 36 11.34 6.05 2.61
C SER A 36 10.27 6.52 1.64
N ILE A 37 9.29 7.28 2.16
CA ILE A 37 8.22 7.89 1.36
C ILE A 37 8.83 8.78 0.25
N PHE A 38 9.81 9.60 0.58
CA PHE A 38 10.43 10.53 -0.36
C PHE A 38 11.19 9.78 -1.46
N ARG A 39 11.94 8.75 -1.09
CA ARG A 39 12.63 7.92 -2.07
C ARG A 39 11.66 7.19 -3.00
N LYS A 40 10.55 6.69 -2.48
CA LYS A 40 9.48 6.10 -3.29
C LYS A 40 8.92 7.11 -4.28
N ILE A 41 8.62 8.33 -3.84
CA ILE A 41 8.15 9.41 -4.70
C ILE A 41 9.16 9.69 -5.82
N ASP A 42 10.46 9.81 -5.51
CA ASP A 42 11.50 10.05 -6.50
C ASP A 42 11.55 8.98 -7.60
N LEU A 43 11.39 7.72 -7.21
CA LEU A 43 11.49 6.59 -8.14
C LEU A 43 10.23 6.42 -9.00
N GLU A 44 9.05 6.68 -8.47
CA GLU A 44 7.78 6.47 -9.16
C GLU A 44 7.27 7.71 -9.92
N ALA A 45 7.56 8.92 -9.46
CA ALA A 45 7.04 10.17 -10.07
C ALA A 45 7.30 10.30 -11.58
N PRO A 46 8.47 9.90 -12.13
CA PRO A 46 8.70 9.99 -13.58
C PRO A 46 7.66 9.24 -14.42
N PHE A 47 7.12 8.13 -13.92
CA PHE A 47 6.13 7.32 -14.64
C PHE A 47 4.74 7.96 -14.67
N SER A 48 4.42 8.85 -13.73
CA SER A 48 3.14 9.56 -13.69
C SER A 48 2.87 10.33 -14.98
N LYS A 49 3.90 10.96 -15.55
CA LYS A 49 3.81 11.73 -16.79
C LYS A 49 3.71 10.88 -18.06
N LEU A 50 4.12 9.63 -17.98
CA LEU A 50 4.14 8.70 -19.10
C LEU A 50 2.86 7.85 -19.19
N SER A 51 2.06 7.86 -18.15
CA SER A 51 0.87 7.02 -18.04
C SER A 51 -0.35 7.70 -18.65
N THR A 52 -0.74 7.32 -19.85
CA THR A 52 -1.89 7.89 -20.57
C THR A 52 -3.24 7.49 -19.98
N GLY A 53 -3.32 6.36 -19.28
CA GLY A 53 -4.54 5.84 -18.64
C GLY A 53 -4.72 6.27 -17.19
N GLY A 54 -3.85 7.12 -16.66
CA GLY A 54 -3.80 7.51 -15.26
C GLY A 54 -2.83 6.65 -14.44
N TYR A 55 -2.32 7.24 -13.38
CA TYR A 55 -1.36 6.61 -12.47
C TYR A 55 -1.62 7.15 -11.06
N ILE A 56 -1.93 6.28 -10.12
CA ILE A 56 -2.12 6.65 -8.73
C ILE A 56 -0.93 6.12 -7.92
N MET A 57 -0.16 7.01 -7.36
CA MET A 57 0.91 6.66 -6.44
C MET A 57 0.37 6.47 -5.03
N TYR A 58 0.69 5.35 -4.42
CA TYR A 58 0.33 5.04 -3.04
C TYR A 58 1.54 5.04 -2.14
N THR A 59 1.44 5.70 -0.99
CA THR A 59 2.41 5.55 0.11
C THR A 59 1.74 4.90 1.30
N GLU A 60 2.43 3.92 1.88
CA GLU A 60 1.92 3.18 3.03
C GLU A 60 2.36 3.87 4.32
N LEU A 61 1.40 4.32 5.11
CA LEU A 61 1.63 4.91 6.42
C LEU A 61 1.31 3.92 7.54
N GLU A 62 1.95 4.08 8.67
CA GLU A 62 1.71 3.25 9.85
C GLU A 62 0.34 3.52 10.47
N SER A 63 -0.05 4.79 10.51
CA SER A 63 -1.30 5.22 11.12
C SER A 63 -1.85 6.46 10.43
N MET A 64 -3.07 6.83 10.81
CA MET A 64 -3.68 8.08 10.36
C MET A 64 -2.88 9.29 10.86
N VAL A 65 -2.51 10.19 9.95
CA VAL A 65 -1.67 11.39 10.23
C VAL A 65 -2.48 12.59 10.75
N SER A 66 -3.64 12.35 11.35
CA SER A 66 -4.52 13.42 11.85
C SER A 66 -3.86 14.35 12.87
N ASN A 67 -2.84 13.88 13.57
CA ASN A 67 -2.12 14.64 14.59
C ASN A 67 -0.79 15.25 14.09
N ASN A 68 -0.46 15.10 12.81
CA ASN A 68 0.78 15.63 12.23
C ASN A 68 0.53 16.19 10.82
N LEU A 69 -0.22 17.26 10.76
CA LEU A 69 -0.61 17.92 9.51
C LEU A 69 0.61 18.51 8.77
N GLU A 70 1.63 18.95 9.51
CA GLU A 70 2.86 19.48 8.90
C GLU A 70 3.61 18.39 8.11
N ALA A 71 3.74 17.19 8.68
CA ALA A 71 4.35 16.07 7.96
C ALA A 71 3.54 15.68 6.72
N LEU A 72 2.21 15.70 6.84
CA LEU A 72 1.31 15.43 5.72
C LEU A 72 1.49 16.45 4.60
N GLU A 73 1.46 17.74 4.94
CA GLU A 73 1.66 18.83 3.99
C GLU A 73 3.02 18.71 3.28
N LYS A 74 4.09 18.41 4.01
CA LYS A 74 5.43 18.21 3.46
C LYS A 74 5.46 17.07 2.43
N ILE A 75 4.82 15.94 2.71
CA ILE A 75 4.76 14.80 1.80
C ILE A 75 3.97 15.17 0.54
N ILE A 76 2.82 15.81 0.69
CA ILE A 76 1.97 16.20 -0.43
C ILE A 76 2.69 17.21 -1.33
N ASN A 77 3.27 18.26 -0.75
CA ASN A 77 4.02 19.28 -1.50
C ASN A 77 5.19 18.65 -2.27
N TYR A 78 5.91 17.73 -1.63
CA TYR A 78 7.00 17.02 -2.30
C TYR A 78 6.50 16.20 -3.51
N ALA A 79 5.40 15.48 -3.36
CA ALA A 79 4.81 14.73 -4.47
C ALA A 79 4.34 15.64 -5.61
N MET A 80 3.75 16.80 -5.28
CA MET A 80 3.36 17.81 -6.26
C MET A 80 4.56 18.40 -7.01
N ASP A 81 5.63 18.75 -6.30
CA ASP A 81 6.87 19.29 -6.89
C ASP A 81 7.52 18.29 -7.85
N LYS A 82 7.41 16.99 -7.59
CA LYS A 82 7.86 15.93 -8.49
C LYS A 82 6.91 15.67 -9.67
N GLY A 83 5.74 16.31 -9.69
CA GLY A 83 4.76 16.21 -10.77
C GLY A 83 3.92 14.95 -10.73
N VAL A 84 3.64 14.41 -9.53
CA VAL A 84 2.71 13.31 -9.32
C VAL A 84 1.29 13.82 -9.51
N ALA A 85 0.56 13.25 -10.50
CA ALA A 85 -0.80 13.70 -10.82
C ALA A 85 -1.86 13.22 -9.83
N TYR A 86 -1.74 11.97 -9.37
CA TYR A 86 -2.62 11.37 -8.37
C TYR A 86 -1.79 10.75 -7.26
N PHE A 87 -1.97 11.24 -6.05
CA PHE A 87 -1.26 10.80 -4.86
C PHE A 87 -2.23 10.34 -3.79
N ALA A 88 -1.99 9.17 -3.21
CA ALA A 88 -2.84 8.61 -2.17
C ALA A 88 -2.01 8.16 -0.97
N LEU A 89 -2.40 8.59 0.21
CA LEU A 89 -1.88 8.12 1.48
C LEU A 89 -2.72 6.91 1.91
N ASN A 90 -2.08 5.77 2.06
CA ASN A 90 -2.73 4.55 2.50
C ASN A 90 -2.34 4.25 3.94
N PHE A 91 -3.31 4.03 4.79
CA PHE A 91 -3.14 3.66 6.18
C PHE A 91 -4.26 2.70 6.60
N PRO A 92 -4.01 1.84 7.61
CA PRO A 92 -5.05 0.94 8.10
C PRO A 92 -6.17 1.74 8.76
N ILE A 93 -7.41 1.36 8.43
CA ILE A 93 -8.61 1.88 9.09
C ILE A 93 -9.38 0.69 9.63
N ASP A 94 -9.35 0.51 10.95
CA ASP A 94 -10.11 -0.51 11.64
C ASP A 94 -11.19 0.16 12.48
N THR A 95 -12.40 -0.41 12.45
CA THR A 95 -13.52 0.13 13.22
C THR A 95 -14.13 -0.98 14.06
N CYS A 96 -14.20 -0.77 15.36
CA CYS A 96 -14.92 -1.66 16.25
C CYS A 96 -16.42 -1.53 16.02
N LYS A 97 -17.09 -2.61 15.63
CA LYS A 97 -18.54 -2.63 15.39
C LYS A 97 -19.38 -2.46 16.64
N GLU A 98 -18.81 -2.72 17.82
CA GLU A 98 -19.54 -2.61 19.10
C GLU A 98 -19.55 -1.18 19.65
N CYS A 99 -18.43 -0.45 19.56
CA CYS A 99 -18.33 0.86 20.21
C CYS A 99 -17.96 2.00 19.26
N GLY A 100 -17.79 1.74 17.97
CA GLY A 100 -17.45 2.73 16.94
C GLY A 100 -16.03 3.31 17.05
N PHE A 101 -15.17 2.75 17.93
CA PHE A 101 -13.77 3.20 17.99
C PHE A 101 -13.05 2.87 16.69
N SER A 102 -12.34 3.87 16.13
CA SER A 102 -11.64 3.73 14.85
C SER A 102 -10.18 4.12 14.99
N ALA A 103 -9.30 3.19 14.68
CA ALA A 103 -7.83 3.32 14.68
C ALA A 103 -7.22 2.10 13.99
N GLU A 104 -5.90 1.92 14.02
CA GLU A 104 -5.29 0.61 13.79
C GLU A 104 -5.54 -0.27 15.03
N ILE A 105 -6.24 -1.39 14.84
CA ILE A 105 -6.60 -2.32 15.92
C ILE A 105 -5.98 -3.68 15.61
N ASN A 106 -5.14 -4.20 16.49
CA ASN A 106 -4.57 -5.53 16.32
C ASN A 106 -5.64 -6.62 16.51
N ASP A 107 -5.76 -7.20 17.69
CA ASP A 107 -6.68 -8.32 17.93
C ASP A 107 -8.02 -7.86 18.54
N ASN A 108 -7.95 -6.99 19.55
CA ASN A 108 -9.11 -6.53 20.30
C ASN A 108 -9.18 -5.02 20.37
N CYS A 109 -10.37 -4.48 20.38
CA CYS A 109 -10.63 -3.05 20.54
C CYS A 109 -10.06 -2.54 21.89
N PRO A 110 -9.16 -1.54 21.88
CA PRO A 110 -8.59 -1.01 23.12
C PRO A 110 -9.60 -0.30 24.01
N LYS A 111 -10.77 0.08 23.45
CA LYS A 111 -11.82 0.81 24.18
C LYS A 111 -12.81 -0.11 24.88
N CYS A 112 -13.24 -1.22 24.26
CA CYS A 112 -14.28 -2.09 24.79
C CYS A 112 -13.90 -3.58 24.87
N GLY A 113 -12.69 -3.95 24.41
CA GLY A 113 -12.20 -5.33 24.45
C GLY A 113 -12.80 -6.26 23.38
N SER A 114 -13.73 -5.80 22.54
CA SER A 114 -14.37 -6.60 21.51
C SER A 114 -13.39 -6.99 20.42
N ASN A 115 -13.54 -8.20 19.88
CA ASN A 115 -12.83 -8.68 18.68
C ASN A 115 -13.65 -8.50 17.40
N ASN A 116 -14.84 -7.91 17.48
CA ASN A 116 -15.69 -7.63 16.32
C ASN A 116 -15.20 -6.36 15.60
N ILE A 117 -14.13 -6.53 14.80
CA ILE A 117 -13.43 -5.45 14.14
C ILE A 117 -13.67 -5.51 12.64
N GLU A 118 -14.17 -4.44 12.08
CA GLU A 118 -14.19 -4.22 10.63
C GLU A 118 -12.87 -3.61 10.18
N ARG A 119 -12.20 -4.24 9.22
CA ARG A 119 -10.88 -3.83 8.73
C ARG A 119 -10.97 -3.33 7.30
N LEU A 120 -10.90 -2.02 7.12
CA LEU A 120 -10.85 -1.42 5.79
C LEU A 120 -9.40 -1.35 5.32
N ARG A 121 -9.13 -2.01 4.20
CA ARG A 121 -7.78 -2.04 3.58
C ARG A 121 -7.86 -1.68 2.12
N ARG A 122 -6.88 -0.89 1.68
CA ARG A 122 -6.66 -0.62 0.27
C ARG A 122 -5.49 -1.44 -0.24
N VAL A 123 -5.73 -2.20 -1.29
CA VAL A 123 -4.70 -3.02 -1.94
C VAL A 123 -4.71 -2.71 -3.42
N THR A 124 -3.77 -1.90 -3.88
CA THR A 124 -3.57 -1.55 -5.30
C THR A 124 -4.88 -1.30 -6.04
N GLY A 125 -5.58 -0.24 -5.82
CA GLY A 125 -6.86 0.08 -6.49
C GLY A 125 -8.10 -0.63 -5.94
N TYR A 126 -7.95 -1.66 -5.10
CA TYR A 126 -9.07 -2.31 -4.41
C TYR A 126 -9.21 -1.78 -2.99
N LEU A 127 -10.41 -1.35 -2.65
CA LEU A 127 -10.77 -0.96 -1.28
C LEU A 127 -11.79 -1.99 -0.78
N THR A 128 -11.46 -2.69 0.30
CA THR A 128 -12.31 -3.77 0.81
C THR A 128 -12.21 -3.93 2.31
N THR A 129 -13.28 -4.43 2.90
CA THR A 129 -13.34 -4.91 4.28
C THR A 129 -13.26 -6.43 4.36
N ASP A 130 -13.28 -7.12 3.22
CA ASP A 130 -13.29 -8.58 3.13
C ASP A 130 -12.29 -9.08 2.08
N TYR A 131 -11.30 -9.85 2.51
CA TYR A 131 -10.28 -10.46 1.65
C TYR A 131 -10.70 -11.81 1.06
N SER A 132 -11.86 -12.35 1.42
CA SER A 132 -12.32 -13.67 0.96
C SER A 132 -12.40 -13.76 -0.57
N ASN A 133 -12.62 -12.62 -1.24
CA ASN A 133 -12.68 -12.52 -2.69
C ASN A 133 -11.32 -12.30 -3.37
N PHE A 134 -10.25 -12.19 -2.60
CA PHE A 134 -8.91 -12.02 -3.17
C PHE A 134 -8.32 -13.37 -3.58
N ASN A 135 -7.62 -13.38 -4.71
CA ASN A 135 -6.82 -14.52 -5.09
C ASN A 135 -5.56 -14.63 -4.21
N LYS A 136 -4.91 -15.79 -4.23
CA LYS A 136 -3.72 -16.07 -3.42
C LYS A 136 -2.60 -15.04 -3.61
N GLY A 137 -2.34 -14.59 -4.83
CA GLY A 137 -1.33 -13.58 -5.10
C GLY A 137 -1.66 -12.22 -4.48
N LYS A 138 -2.93 -11.83 -4.46
CA LYS A 138 -3.37 -10.59 -3.84
C LYS A 138 -3.30 -10.65 -2.31
N ILE A 139 -3.55 -11.81 -1.72
CA ILE A 139 -3.37 -12.03 -0.27
C ILE A 139 -1.89 -11.93 0.08
N ALA A 140 -1.01 -12.61 -0.67
CA ALA A 140 0.44 -12.52 -0.48
C ALA A 140 0.97 -11.08 -0.61
N GLU A 141 0.44 -10.27 -1.55
CA GLU A 141 0.78 -8.86 -1.68
C GLU A 141 0.38 -8.04 -0.44
N VAL A 142 -0.75 -8.36 0.19
CA VAL A 142 -1.17 -7.71 1.45
C VAL A 142 -0.22 -8.03 2.59
N GLU A 143 0.18 -9.30 2.70
CA GLU A 143 1.06 -9.81 3.75
C GLU A 143 2.49 -9.27 3.65
N ASP A 144 3.00 -9.12 2.42
CA ASP A 144 4.35 -8.64 2.14
C ASP A 144 4.50 -7.10 2.28
N ARG A 145 3.42 -6.37 2.43
CA ARG A 145 3.40 -4.90 2.37
C ARG A 145 4.09 -4.26 3.56
N VAL A 146 5.08 -3.40 3.29
CA VAL A 146 5.78 -2.61 4.30
C VAL A 146 5.21 -1.19 4.42
N LYS A 147 5.41 -0.57 5.57
CA LYS A 147 4.98 0.80 5.87
C LYS A 147 6.14 1.77 5.62
N HIS A 148 6.04 2.61 4.61
CA HIS A 148 7.12 3.51 4.18
C HIS A 148 7.45 4.60 5.21
N SER A 149 6.53 4.94 6.10
CA SER A 149 6.76 5.91 7.18
C SER A 149 7.77 5.46 8.24
N GLN A 150 8.11 4.15 8.27
CA GLN A 150 9.10 3.58 9.21
C GLN A 150 10.53 3.76 8.71
N PHE A 151 10.73 4.04 7.41
CA PHE A 151 12.08 4.14 6.82
C PHE A 151 12.48 5.61 6.68
N LYS A 152 13.72 5.90 7.06
CA LYS A 152 14.38 7.19 6.89
C LYS A 152 15.39 7.11 5.75
N GLU A 153 15.71 8.26 5.15
CA GLU A 153 16.83 8.38 4.22
C GLU A 153 18.17 8.26 4.92
#